data_2361950b726964862e41af523599f64f
#
_entry.id   2361950b726964862e41af523599f64f
#
_cell.length_a   1.000
_cell.length_b   1.000
_cell.length_c   1.000
_cell.angle_alpha   90.00
_cell.angle_beta   90.00
_cell.angle_gamma   90.00
#
_symmetry.space_group_name_H-M   'P 1'
#
loop_
_entity.id
_entity.type
_entity.pdbx_description
1 polymer ?
#
loop_
_entity_poly.entity_id
_entity_poly.type
_entity_poly.pdbx_seq_one_letter_code
_entity_poly.pdbx_strand_id
1 'polypeptide(L)'
;MNENEMEQALAGQIPEAPLSSEKEVVQTPQEQPKQESMIGKHINVGSAMKRIDDSEFDEMKNKGLSGVGSSIQMSADIREGWMEVDKALLGKRADFYPEDWQFRIRPATVEAIRNWSTIDDENVNSVDRVFNEVLKSCFAIMTSNGPLPWYNINAWDRFFFILLIREYTFQKGESAIEYTEDCVNCDNPVTFKLTSDSLLYEFPDDEVMPMYDKATRNWIIDPTEYGLEMDTIRLWLPTLEKDINVKQWAIARYQENPNKDIDPVLIRFLPWFLPKISKDDTIAQRQIKEFKRKFESWDIDTFKFFDDVITNVMVTPGTKLIQTCPVCGEEVTSLIRFPDGPSSLFNIKSKFKKFGKK
;
A
#
# COMPACT_ATOMS: atom_id res chain seq x y z
N MET A 1 -40.74 4.43 -17.24
CA MET A 1 -39.86 3.49 -17.96
C MET A 1 -39.75 2.25 -17.12
N ASN A 2 -40.22 1.12 -17.63
CA ASN A 2 -40.28 -0.17 -16.91
C ASN A 2 -38.92 -0.87 -16.99
N GLU A 3 -38.60 -1.66 -15.97
CA GLU A 3 -37.33 -2.41 -15.84
C GLU A 3 -37.02 -3.32 -17.06
N ASN A 4 -37.99 -3.70 -17.85
CA ASN A 4 -37.83 -4.49 -19.09
C ASN A 4 -37.25 -3.71 -20.30
N GLU A 5 -37.21 -2.39 -20.26
CA GLU A 5 -36.60 -1.59 -21.34
C GLU A 5 -35.09 -1.38 -21.16
N MET A 6 -34.57 -1.65 -19.98
CA MET A 6 -33.13 -1.50 -19.67
C MET A 6 -32.31 -2.76 -20.00
N GLU A 7 -32.95 -3.94 -20.00
CA GLU A 7 -32.28 -5.20 -20.38
C GLU A 7 -32.06 -5.38 -21.90
N GLN A 8 -32.86 -4.71 -22.74
CA GLN A 8 -32.72 -4.83 -24.20
C GLN A 8 -31.65 -3.90 -24.81
N ALA A 9 -31.14 -2.92 -24.07
CA ALA A 9 -30.12 -2.01 -24.55
C ALA A 9 -28.67 -2.55 -24.42
N LEU A 10 -28.47 -3.66 -23.70
CA LEU A 10 -27.14 -4.27 -23.47
C LEU A 10 -26.77 -5.42 -24.41
N ALA A 11 -27.66 -5.79 -25.37
CA ALA A 11 -27.41 -6.86 -26.34
C ALA A 11 -27.04 -6.32 -27.73
N GLY A 12 -26.07 -5.42 -27.81
CA GLY A 12 -25.57 -4.82 -29.05
C GLY A 12 -24.23 -5.39 -29.47
N GLN A 13 -24.27 -6.42 -30.30
CA GLN A 13 -23.35 -6.88 -31.34
C GLN A 13 -21.90 -6.39 -31.32
N ILE A 14 -20.99 -7.30 -31.03
CA ILE A 14 -19.55 -7.20 -31.34
C ILE A 14 -19.39 -7.68 -32.79
N PRO A 15 -18.78 -6.92 -33.71
CA PRO A 15 -18.49 -7.41 -35.06
C PRO A 15 -17.28 -8.34 -35.06
N GLU A 16 -17.44 -9.54 -35.64
CA GLU A 16 -16.36 -10.48 -35.92
C GLU A 16 -15.42 -9.90 -36.99
N ALA A 17 -14.11 -9.92 -36.71
CA ALA A 17 -13.06 -9.61 -37.67
C ALA A 17 -12.65 -10.90 -38.43
N PRO A 18 -12.32 -10.84 -39.72
CA PRO A 18 -12.08 -12.02 -40.55
C PRO A 18 -10.69 -12.63 -40.30
N LEU A 19 -10.67 -13.95 -40.23
CA LEU A 19 -9.50 -14.84 -40.28
C LEU A 19 -8.71 -14.65 -41.57
N SER A 20 -7.49 -14.15 -41.51
CA SER A 20 -6.51 -14.29 -42.57
C SER A 20 -5.47 -15.33 -42.18
N SER A 21 -5.44 -16.40 -42.97
CA SER A 21 -4.42 -17.44 -42.98
C SER A 21 -3.12 -16.93 -43.59
N GLU A 22 -1.99 -16.99 -42.84
CA GLU A 22 -0.65 -17.07 -43.47
C GLU A 22 0.37 -17.77 -42.55
N LYS A 23 0.76 -18.93 -43.03
CA LYS A 23 2.07 -19.62 -43.08
C LYS A 23 3.00 -19.58 -41.84
N GLU A 24 3.18 -20.81 -41.33
CA GLU A 24 4.29 -21.26 -40.51
C GLU A 24 5.66 -20.83 -41.05
N VAL A 25 6.41 -20.12 -40.21
CA VAL A 25 7.87 -20.10 -40.29
C VAL A 25 8.40 -20.69 -38.98
N VAL A 26 8.93 -21.90 -39.11
CA VAL A 26 9.66 -22.59 -38.04
C VAL A 26 10.90 -21.79 -37.73
N GLN A 27 10.96 -21.14 -36.59
CA GLN A 27 12.19 -20.58 -36.00
C GLN A 27 12.55 -21.40 -34.77
N THR A 28 13.78 -21.90 -34.78
CA THR A 28 14.49 -22.61 -33.73
C THR A 28 14.44 -21.83 -32.43
N PRO A 29 14.26 -22.48 -31.27
CA PRO A 29 14.25 -21.78 -29.98
C PRO A 29 15.64 -21.26 -29.65
N GLN A 30 15.83 -19.93 -29.60
CA GLN A 30 16.94 -19.31 -28.89
C GLN A 30 16.68 -19.49 -27.38
N GLU A 31 17.62 -20.11 -26.71
CA GLU A 31 17.66 -20.19 -25.26
C GLU A 31 17.67 -18.77 -24.68
N GLN A 32 16.55 -18.38 -24.10
CA GLN A 32 16.49 -17.21 -23.23
C GLN A 32 17.27 -17.53 -21.95
N PRO A 33 18.09 -16.60 -21.43
CA PRO A 33 18.72 -16.78 -20.14
C PRO A 33 17.63 -16.96 -19.08
N LYS A 34 17.73 -18.06 -18.34
CA LYS A 34 16.88 -18.31 -17.16
C LYS A 34 17.02 -17.13 -16.23
N GLN A 35 16.03 -16.27 -16.19
CA GLN A 35 15.81 -15.42 -15.05
C GLN A 35 15.59 -16.35 -13.86
N GLU A 36 16.60 -16.48 -13.01
CA GLU A 36 16.43 -17.09 -11.69
C GLU A 36 15.34 -16.26 -10.98
N SER A 37 14.17 -16.85 -10.88
CA SER A 37 13.09 -16.29 -10.09
C SER A 37 13.62 -16.09 -8.67
N MET A 38 13.64 -14.86 -8.20
CA MET A 38 13.89 -14.53 -6.79
C MET A 38 12.72 -14.99 -5.89
N ILE A 39 11.87 -15.88 -6.36
CA ILE A 39 10.79 -16.50 -5.62
C ILE A 39 11.42 -17.65 -4.83
N GLY A 40 11.70 -17.42 -3.55
CA GLY A 40 12.10 -18.52 -2.68
C GLY A 40 13.13 -18.27 -1.58
N LYS A 41 13.66 -17.07 -1.46
CA LYS A 41 14.33 -16.71 -0.21
C LYS A 41 13.26 -16.23 0.76
N HIS A 42 12.73 -17.11 1.58
CA HIS A 42 12.01 -16.73 2.78
C HIS A 42 12.90 -15.77 3.57
N ILE A 43 12.68 -14.49 3.39
CA ILE A 43 13.27 -13.49 4.27
C ILE A 43 12.61 -13.75 5.61
N ASN A 44 13.40 -14.31 6.54
CA ASN A 44 12.93 -14.49 7.90
C ASN A 44 12.78 -13.08 8.50
N VAL A 45 11.55 -12.58 8.51
CA VAL A 45 11.21 -11.24 9.03
C VAL A 45 11.80 -11.06 10.43
N GLY A 46 11.83 -12.13 11.23
CA GLY A 46 12.48 -12.14 12.54
C GLY A 46 14.00 -11.91 12.51
N SER A 47 14.69 -12.24 11.41
CA SER A 47 16.14 -12.01 11.27
C SER A 47 16.49 -10.65 10.66
N ALA A 48 15.54 -10.05 9.92
CA ALA A 48 15.71 -8.72 9.35
C ALA A 48 15.40 -7.59 10.34
N MET A 49 14.80 -7.90 11.49
CA MET A 49 14.50 -6.96 12.56
C MET A 49 15.56 -7.07 13.65
N LYS A 50 16.36 -6.02 13.85
CA LYS A 50 17.26 -5.94 15.00
C LYS A 50 16.43 -5.67 16.25
N ARG A 51 16.42 -6.64 17.17
CA ARG A 51 15.95 -6.43 18.52
C ARG A 51 17.15 -5.99 19.36
N ILE A 52 17.06 -4.83 20.00
CA ILE A 52 18.02 -4.40 21.00
C ILE A 52 17.67 -5.20 22.27
N ASP A 53 18.56 -6.06 22.72
CA ASP A 53 18.33 -6.85 23.92
C ASP A 53 18.68 -6.07 25.19
N ASP A 54 18.29 -6.61 26.35
CA ASP A 54 18.49 -5.95 27.63
C ASP A 54 19.98 -5.77 27.97
N SER A 55 20.87 -6.58 27.38
CA SER A 55 22.32 -6.51 27.60
C SER A 55 22.94 -5.29 26.90
N GLU A 56 22.53 -5.00 25.66
CA GLU A 56 22.94 -3.77 24.97
C GLU A 56 22.44 -2.51 25.69
N PHE A 57 21.26 -2.59 26.30
CA PHE A 57 20.69 -1.52 27.09
C PHE A 57 21.52 -1.23 28.35
N ASP A 58 21.95 -2.27 29.08
CA ASP A 58 22.78 -2.11 30.28
C ASP A 58 24.19 -1.59 29.93
N GLU A 59 24.76 -1.98 28.79
CA GLU A 59 26.03 -1.43 28.30
C GLU A 59 25.91 0.06 27.93
N MET A 60 24.82 0.49 27.26
CA MET A 60 24.58 1.91 26.94
C MET A 60 24.41 2.75 28.20
N LYS A 61 23.71 2.22 29.23
CA LYS A 61 23.51 2.87 30.51
C LYS A 61 24.83 3.06 31.28
N ASN A 62 25.73 2.07 31.20
CA ASN A 62 27.01 2.07 31.89
C ASN A 62 28.08 2.93 31.18
N LYS A 63 27.96 3.20 29.88
CA LYS A 63 28.90 4.03 29.11
C LYS A 63 28.68 5.53 29.27
N GLY A 64 27.76 5.97 30.15
CA GLY A 64 27.60 7.38 30.52
C GLY A 64 27.34 8.32 29.35
N LEU A 65 26.68 7.85 28.30
CA LEU A 65 26.25 8.66 27.17
C LEU A 65 25.13 9.62 27.59
N SER A 66 25.55 10.65 28.29
CA SER A 66 24.73 11.82 28.65
C SER A 66 24.58 12.77 27.47
N GLY A 67 24.06 12.25 26.37
CA GLY A 67 23.52 13.02 25.26
C GLY A 67 22.03 13.21 25.48
N VAL A 68 21.72 14.33 25.97
CA VAL A 68 20.57 14.75 26.82
C VAL A 68 19.19 14.57 26.19
N GLY A 69 18.86 14.08 25.15
CA GLY A 69 17.46 13.97 24.64
C GLY A 69 17.18 12.65 23.95
N SER A 70 18.11 12.21 23.15
CA SER A 70 17.92 11.02 22.30
C SER A 70 18.07 9.70 23.08
N SER A 71 18.87 9.67 24.17
CA SER A 71 19.07 8.46 24.96
C SER A 71 17.87 8.10 25.86
N ILE A 72 17.13 9.10 26.36
CA ILE A 72 15.92 8.85 27.15
C ILE A 72 14.80 8.32 26.28
N GLN A 73 14.68 8.84 25.06
CA GLN A 73 13.67 8.39 24.09
C GLN A 73 13.98 7.00 23.54
N MET A 74 15.25 6.70 23.20
CA MET A 74 15.67 5.35 22.85
C MET A 74 15.43 4.33 23.96
N SER A 75 15.70 4.67 25.21
CA SER A 75 15.45 3.77 26.35
C SER A 75 13.97 3.50 26.57
N ALA A 76 13.08 4.50 26.33
CA ALA A 76 11.64 4.32 26.38
C ALA A 76 11.18 3.43 25.23
N ASP A 77 11.69 3.65 24.02
CA ASP A 77 11.36 2.87 22.81
C ASP A 77 11.70 1.38 22.97
N ILE A 78 12.87 1.07 23.56
CA ILE A 78 13.28 -0.32 23.86
C ILE A 78 12.34 -0.97 24.86
N ARG A 79 11.97 -0.26 25.92
CA ARG A 79 11.04 -0.75 26.95
C ARG A 79 9.64 -0.99 26.39
N GLU A 80 9.24 -0.23 25.39
CA GLU A 80 7.94 -0.37 24.72
C GLU A 80 7.95 -1.44 23.62
N GLY A 81 9.07 -2.12 23.37
CA GLY A 81 9.19 -3.19 22.37
C GLY A 81 9.28 -2.67 20.93
N TRP A 82 9.70 -1.44 20.73
CA TRP A 82 9.96 -0.89 19.41
C TRP A 82 11.14 -1.59 18.75
N MET A 83 11.01 -1.87 17.45
CA MET A 83 12.04 -2.46 16.61
C MET A 83 12.21 -1.64 15.33
N GLU A 84 13.45 -1.51 14.89
CA GLU A 84 13.76 -0.90 13.61
C GLU A 84 13.43 -1.85 12.46
N VAL A 85 12.78 -1.34 11.43
CA VAL A 85 12.45 -2.07 10.20
C VAL A 85 13.63 -1.93 9.25
N ASP A 86 14.20 -3.06 8.82
CA ASP A 86 15.21 -3.04 7.77
C ASP A 86 14.61 -2.51 6.46
N LYS A 87 15.20 -1.45 5.90
CA LYS A 87 14.76 -0.87 4.62
C LYS A 87 14.81 -1.88 3.47
N ALA A 88 15.65 -2.91 3.55
CA ALA A 88 15.67 -3.98 2.56
C ALA A 88 14.32 -4.69 2.39
N LEU A 89 13.47 -4.71 3.43
CA LEU A 89 12.11 -5.25 3.35
C LEU A 89 11.17 -4.42 2.45
N LEU A 90 11.48 -3.15 2.21
CA LEU A 90 10.73 -2.32 1.28
C LEU A 90 11.11 -2.59 -0.19
N GLY A 91 12.29 -3.18 -0.46
CA GLY A 91 12.80 -3.36 -1.82
C GLY A 91 12.88 -2.01 -2.56
N LYS A 92 12.49 -1.97 -3.83
CA LYS A 92 12.46 -0.73 -4.64
C LYS A 92 11.61 0.41 -4.03
N ARG A 93 10.67 0.13 -3.13
CA ARG A 93 9.87 1.18 -2.44
C ARG A 93 10.72 2.06 -1.53
N ALA A 94 11.88 1.58 -1.08
CA ALA A 94 12.82 2.37 -0.27
C ALA A 94 13.35 3.61 -1.03
N ASP A 95 13.38 3.57 -2.36
CA ASP A 95 13.84 4.67 -3.19
C ASP A 95 12.93 5.90 -3.13
N PHE A 96 11.68 5.73 -2.70
CA PHE A 96 10.70 6.80 -2.52
C PHE A 96 10.75 7.47 -1.15
N TYR A 97 11.72 7.12 -0.30
CA TYR A 97 11.90 7.70 1.03
C TYR A 97 13.30 8.33 1.18
N PRO A 98 13.42 9.46 1.89
CA PRO A 98 14.71 10.04 2.23
C PRO A 98 15.63 9.05 2.95
N GLU A 99 16.94 9.20 2.78
CA GLU A 99 17.94 8.28 3.32
C GLU A 99 17.95 8.25 4.86
N ASP A 100 17.70 9.38 5.49
CA ASP A 100 17.69 9.54 6.94
C ASP A 100 16.42 9.05 7.63
N TRP A 101 15.41 8.59 6.87
CA TRP A 101 14.21 8.04 7.47
C TRP A 101 14.46 6.62 7.99
N GLN A 102 14.08 6.38 9.24
CA GLN A 102 14.08 5.07 9.89
C GLN A 102 12.64 4.73 10.27
N PHE A 103 12.21 3.54 9.90
CA PHE A 103 10.89 3.03 10.27
C PHE A 103 11.01 2.14 11.48
N ARG A 104 10.08 2.28 12.41
CA ARG A 104 10.01 1.45 13.61
C ARG A 104 8.61 0.89 13.77
N ILE A 105 8.54 -0.35 14.24
CA ILE A 105 7.29 -1.02 14.56
C ILE A 105 7.35 -1.62 15.96
N ARG A 106 6.17 -1.84 16.55
CA ARG A 106 6.03 -2.60 17.79
C ARG A 106 4.84 -3.56 17.68
N PRO A 107 4.80 -4.63 18.49
CA PRO A 107 3.66 -5.56 18.50
C PRO A 107 2.40 -4.84 18.96
N ALA A 108 1.26 -5.28 18.46
CA ALA A 108 -0.03 -4.83 18.92
C ALA A 108 -0.30 -5.36 20.34
N THR A 109 -0.84 -4.51 21.22
CA THR A 109 -1.28 -4.92 22.54
C THR A 109 -2.59 -5.71 22.47
N VAL A 110 -2.88 -6.53 23.49
CA VAL A 110 -4.15 -7.27 23.58
C VAL A 110 -5.35 -6.31 23.58
N GLU A 111 -5.23 -5.17 24.24
CA GLU A 111 -6.27 -4.15 24.26
C GLU A 111 -6.52 -3.58 22.86
N ALA A 112 -5.47 -3.23 22.13
CA ALA A 112 -5.55 -2.74 20.76
C ALA A 112 -6.22 -3.79 19.84
N ILE A 113 -5.80 -5.06 19.92
CA ILE A 113 -6.39 -6.15 19.15
C ILE A 113 -7.88 -6.29 19.45
N ARG A 114 -8.29 -6.23 20.71
CA ARG A 114 -9.72 -6.31 21.08
C ARG A 114 -10.53 -5.15 20.50
N ASN A 115 -9.98 -3.94 20.55
CA ASN A 115 -10.64 -2.76 20.00
C ASN A 115 -10.79 -2.86 18.47
N TRP A 116 -9.79 -3.42 17.79
CA TRP A 116 -9.83 -3.60 16.33
C TRP A 116 -10.75 -4.74 15.89
N SER A 117 -10.93 -5.77 16.70
CA SER A 117 -11.79 -6.92 16.37
C SER A 117 -13.30 -6.67 16.54
N THR A 118 -13.70 -5.50 17.04
CA THR A 118 -15.10 -5.12 17.23
C THR A 118 -15.68 -4.24 16.13
N ILE A 119 -15.03 -4.23 14.96
CA ILE A 119 -15.39 -3.34 13.87
C ILE A 119 -16.50 -3.96 13.03
N ASP A 120 -17.28 -3.08 12.40
CA ASP A 120 -18.17 -3.42 11.31
C ASP A 120 -17.37 -3.56 10.01
N ASP A 121 -17.19 -4.79 9.56
CA ASP A 121 -16.42 -5.13 8.34
C ASP A 121 -17.12 -4.69 7.05
N GLU A 122 -18.42 -4.46 7.08
CA GLU A 122 -19.19 -3.96 5.93
C GLU A 122 -19.02 -2.45 5.74
N ASN A 123 -18.53 -1.76 6.77
CA ASN A 123 -18.31 -0.32 6.73
C ASN A 123 -16.86 0.02 6.39
N VAL A 124 -16.60 0.36 5.13
CA VAL A 124 -15.25 0.73 4.64
C VAL A 124 -14.60 1.83 5.48
N ASN A 125 -15.36 2.81 5.97
CA ASN A 125 -14.82 3.87 6.82
C ASN A 125 -14.37 3.35 8.18
N SER A 126 -15.05 2.33 8.71
CA SER A 126 -14.67 1.66 9.96
C SER A 126 -13.38 0.88 9.78
N VAL A 127 -13.24 0.14 8.68
CA VAL A 127 -12.02 -0.58 8.30
C VAL A 127 -10.84 0.39 8.12
N ASP A 128 -11.04 1.46 7.36
CA ASP A 128 -10.00 2.50 7.15
C ASP A 128 -9.56 3.14 8.46
N ARG A 129 -10.51 3.43 9.36
CA ARG A 129 -10.19 3.98 10.69
C ARG A 129 -9.30 3.04 11.49
N VAL A 130 -9.60 1.75 11.47
CA VAL A 130 -8.81 0.76 12.22
C VAL A 130 -7.41 0.60 11.64
N PHE A 131 -7.28 0.52 10.33
CA PHE A 131 -5.97 0.49 9.71
C PHE A 131 -5.11 1.70 10.10
N ASN A 132 -5.72 2.88 10.22
CA ASN A 132 -5.05 4.07 10.71
C ASN A 132 -4.69 3.97 12.20
N GLU A 133 -5.56 3.41 13.06
CA GLU A 133 -5.26 3.21 14.48
C GLU A 133 -4.16 2.17 14.72
N VAL A 134 -4.08 1.13 13.88
CA VAL A 134 -2.96 0.17 13.89
C VAL A 134 -1.63 0.89 13.66
N LEU A 135 -1.54 1.67 12.58
CA LEU A 135 -0.32 2.42 12.28
C LEU A 135 -0.01 3.46 13.35
N LYS A 136 -0.99 4.24 13.77
CA LYS A 136 -0.80 5.23 14.84
C LYS A 136 -0.26 4.63 16.13
N SER A 137 -0.70 3.40 16.46
CA SER A 137 -0.33 2.73 17.71
C SER A 137 0.98 1.95 17.62
N CYS A 138 1.29 1.38 16.46
CA CYS A 138 2.35 0.39 16.31
C CYS A 138 3.44 0.75 15.29
N PHE A 139 3.39 1.93 14.71
CA PHE A 139 4.35 2.40 13.70
C PHE A 139 4.87 3.80 14.00
N ALA A 140 6.16 4.02 13.78
CA ALA A 140 6.81 5.31 13.95
C ALA A 140 7.85 5.56 12.85
N ILE A 141 8.03 6.85 12.51
CA ILE A 141 9.07 7.32 11.59
C ILE A 141 10.03 8.19 12.39
N MET A 142 11.31 7.84 12.33
CA MET A 142 12.39 8.65 12.92
C MET A 142 13.25 9.22 11.80
N THR A 143 13.73 10.43 11.99
CA THR A 143 14.65 11.11 11.07
C THR A 143 15.80 11.74 11.84
N SER A 144 16.82 12.23 11.15
CA SER A 144 17.90 13.02 11.74
C SER A 144 17.40 14.25 12.52
N ASN A 145 16.23 14.78 12.15
CA ASN A 145 15.62 15.96 12.77
C ASN A 145 14.57 15.62 13.84
N GLY A 146 14.38 14.33 14.16
CA GLY A 146 13.41 13.86 15.13
C GLY A 146 12.26 13.05 14.52
N PRO A 147 11.24 12.73 15.32
CA PRO A 147 10.13 11.90 14.89
C PRO A 147 9.22 12.64 13.89
N LEU A 148 8.75 11.92 12.86
CA LEU A 148 7.71 12.37 11.96
C LEU A 148 6.37 11.69 12.28
N PRO A 149 5.25 12.33 11.95
CA PRO A 149 3.94 11.68 12.04
C PRO A 149 3.87 10.40 11.20
N TRP A 150 3.24 9.36 11.76
CA TRP A 150 3.08 8.04 11.15
C TRP A 150 2.44 8.09 9.75
N TYR A 151 1.61 9.07 9.47
CA TYR A 151 0.90 9.23 8.20
C TYR A 151 1.74 9.86 7.07
N ASN A 152 3.03 10.15 7.31
CA ASN A 152 3.93 10.66 6.26
C ASN A 152 4.44 9.58 5.30
N ILE A 153 4.12 8.29 5.55
CA ILE A 153 4.41 7.23 4.59
C ILE A 153 3.65 7.45 3.27
N ASN A 154 4.10 6.79 2.22
CA ASN A 154 3.36 6.74 0.96
C ASN A 154 2.06 5.96 1.16
N ALA A 155 0.99 6.38 0.51
CA ALA A 155 -0.33 5.76 0.68
C ALA A 155 -0.33 4.27 0.31
N TRP A 156 0.46 3.87 -0.69
CA TRP A 156 0.58 2.48 -1.13
C TRP A 156 1.34 1.56 -0.17
N ASP A 157 2.13 2.10 0.78
CA ASP A 157 2.86 1.30 1.77
C ASP A 157 2.04 1.02 3.03
N ARG A 158 0.84 1.61 3.16
CA ARG A 158 -0.03 1.45 4.31
C ARG A 158 -0.26 0.00 4.68
N PHE A 159 -0.67 -0.80 3.68
CA PHE A 159 -1.03 -2.19 3.90
C PHE A 159 0.19 -3.07 4.20
N PHE A 160 1.32 -2.80 3.56
CA PHE A 160 2.58 -3.46 3.87
C PHE A 160 2.97 -3.32 5.35
N PHE A 161 2.96 -2.10 5.89
CA PHE A 161 3.31 -1.90 7.29
C PHE A 161 2.30 -2.53 8.26
N ILE A 162 1.02 -2.58 7.91
CA ILE A 162 0.00 -3.26 8.70
C ILE A 162 0.29 -4.77 8.76
N LEU A 163 0.59 -5.41 7.63
CA LEU A 163 0.97 -6.82 7.60
C LEU A 163 2.26 -7.08 8.37
N LEU A 164 3.25 -6.21 8.24
CA LEU A 164 4.51 -6.32 8.99
C LEU A 164 4.28 -6.22 10.51
N ILE A 165 3.41 -5.30 10.97
CA ILE A 165 3.01 -5.21 12.38
C ILE A 165 2.30 -6.49 12.83
N ARG A 166 1.42 -7.04 11.98
CA ARG A 166 0.77 -8.33 12.26
C ARG A 166 1.81 -9.45 12.43
N GLU A 167 2.74 -9.57 11.49
CA GLU A 167 3.79 -10.59 11.52
C GLU A 167 4.65 -10.48 12.77
N TYR A 168 4.97 -9.25 13.17
CA TYR A 168 5.69 -9.00 14.39
C TYR A 168 4.88 -9.33 15.66
N THR A 169 3.58 -9.09 15.63
CA THR A 169 2.68 -9.41 16.75
C THR A 169 2.55 -10.93 16.95
N PHE A 170 2.52 -11.71 15.86
CA PHE A 170 2.24 -13.15 15.88
C PHE A 170 3.44 -14.00 15.43
N GLN A 171 4.61 -13.80 16.05
CA GLN A 171 5.91 -14.33 15.65
C GLN A 171 6.05 -15.88 15.52
N LYS A 172 5.07 -16.69 15.89
CA LYS A 172 5.20 -18.15 15.95
C LYS A 172 4.59 -18.90 14.77
N GLY A 173 4.72 -18.38 13.54
CA GLY A 173 4.22 -19.08 12.34
C GLY A 173 2.71 -18.97 12.11
N GLU A 174 2.01 -18.16 12.90
CA GLU A 174 0.58 -17.89 12.78
C GLU A 174 0.32 -16.47 12.21
N SER A 175 1.36 -15.83 11.68
CA SER A 175 1.30 -14.46 11.20
C SER A 175 0.65 -14.34 9.82
N ALA A 176 0.77 -15.35 8.95
CA ALA A 176 0.15 -15.33 7.63
C ALA A 176 -1.38 -15.42 7.73
N ILE A 177 -2.07 -14.69 6.85
CA ILE A 177 -3.50 -14.89 6.62
C ILE A 177 -3.61 -15.95 5.53
N GLU A 178 -4.16 -17.10 5.86
CA GLU A 178 -4.26 -18.24 4.95
C GLU A 178 -5.70 -18.41 4.45
N TYR A 179 -5.84 -18.63 3.16
CA TYR A 179 -7.09 -19.02 2.53
C TYR A 179 -6.82 -19.95 1.33
N THR A 180 -7.84 -20.66 0.89
CA THR A 180 -7.69 -21.70 -0.13
C THR A 180 -8.63 -21.41 -1.30
N GLU A 181 -8.13 -21.64 -2.51
CA GLU A 181 -8.91 -21.62 -3.76
C GLU A 181 -8.58 -22.84 -4.60
N ASP A 182 -9.53 -23.28 -5.40
CA ASP A 182 -9.34 -24.43 -6.26
C ASP A 182 -8.54 -24.05 -7.51
N CYS A 183 -7.62 -24.92 -7.90
CA CYS A 183 -6.87 -24.74 -9.14
C CYS A 183 -7.78 -24.90 -10.35
N VAL A 184 -7.79 -23.93 -11.24
CA VAL A 184 -8.63 -23.92 -12.46
C VAL A 184 -8.34 -25.11 -13.39
N ASN A 185 -7.11 -25.66 -13.35
CA ASN A 185 -6.67 -26.74 -14.24
C ASN A 185 -6.95 -28.15 -13.70
N CYS A 186 -6.93 -28.34 -12.37
CA CYS A 186 -7.03 -29.68 -11.80
C CYS A 186 -7.93 -29.79 -10.55
N ASP A 187 -8.67 -28.76 -10.22
CA ASP A 187 -9.61 -28.65 -9.10
C ASP A 187 -8.98 -28.96 -7.71
N ASN A 188 -7.65 -29.04 -7.62
CA ASN A 188 -7.00 -29.25 -6.34
C ASN A 188 -6.91 -27.93 -5.56
N PRO A 189 -7.10 -27.97 -4.22
CA PRO A 189 -7.02 -26.80 -3.38
C PRO A 189 -5.59 -26.25 -3.32
N VAL A 190 -5.43 -24.96 -3.56
CA VAL A 190 -4.18 -24.20 -3.45
C VAL A 190 -4.30 -23.22 -2.30
N THR A 191 -3.38 -23.29 -1.33
CA THR A 191 -3.37 -22.41 -0.17
C THR A 191 -2.56 -21.17 -0.45
N PHE A 192 -3.20 -20.02 -0.34
CA PHE A 192 -2.58 -18.69 -0.42
C PHE A 192 -2.21 -18.21 0.97
N LYS A 193 -1.06 -17.55 1.07
CA LYS A 193 -0.55 -16.95 2.31
C LYS A 193 -0.31 -15.47 2.08
N LEU A 194 -1.09 -14.65 2.73
CA LEU A 194 -0.93 -13.19 2.72
C LEU A 194 0.00 -12.77 3.86
N THR A 195 1.14 -12.24 3.46
CA THR A 195 2.22 -11.71 4.31
C THR A 195 2.74 -10.40 3.72
N SER A 196 3.58 -9.67 4.44
CA SER A 196 4.15 -8.42 3.93
C SER A 196 5.02 -8.62 2.69
N ASP A 197 5.73 -9.75 2.60
CA ASP A 197 6.60 -10.14 1.48
C ASP A 197 5.84 -10.74 0.29
N SER A 198 4.59 -11.15 0.48
CA SER A 198 3.74 -11.66 -0.61
C SER A 198 3.08 -10.57 -1.45
N LEU A 199 3.15 -9.31 -1.01
CA LEU A 199 2.59 -8.18 -1.74
C LEU A 199 3.41 -7.86 -2.98
N LEU A 200 2.74 -7.84 -4.12
CA LEU A 200 3.33 -7.45 -5.39
C LEU A 200 3.16 -5.94 -5.59
N TYR A 201 4.12 -5.33 -6.31
CA TYR A 201 4.08 -3.92 -6.66
C TYR A 201 4.54 -3.73 -8.08
N GLU A 202 3.84 -2.90 -8.81
CA GLU A 202 4.30 -2.36 -10.09
C GLU A 202 4.99 -1.02 -9.82
N PHE A 203 6.15 -0.83 -10.44
CA PHE A 203 6.98 0.35 -10.22
C PHE A 203 7.09 1.17 -11.48
N PRO A 204 7.35 2.48 -11.36
CA PRO A 204 7.77 3.30 -12.48
C PRO A 204 8.97 2.68 -13.21
N ASP A 205 9.04 2.92 -14.51
CA ASP A 205 10.20 2.51 -15.30
C ASP A 205 11.49 3.20 -14.81
N ASP A 206 12.62 2.52 -14.91
CA ASP A 206 13.90 3.05 -14.47
C ASP A 206 14.29 4.34 -15.25
N GLU A 207 13.71 4.56 -16.44
CA GLU A 207 13.93 5.75 -17.28
C GLU A 207 13.29 7.02 -16.69
N VAL A 208 12.22 6.90 -15.94
CA VAL A 208 11.55 8.06 -15.32
C VAL A 208 12.08 8.38 -13.92
N MET A 209 12.76 7.43 -13.27
CA MET A 209 13.30 7.61 -11.91
C MET A 209 14.25 8.83 -11.75
N PRO A 210 15.05 9.24 -12.74
CA PRO A 210 15.85 10.46 -12.64
C PRO A 210 15.05 11.76 -12.45
N MET A 211 13.77 11.77 -12.80
CA MET A 211 12.87 12.92 -12.58
C MET A 211 12.38 13.02 -11.12
N TYR A 212 12.64 12.00 -10.30
CA TYR A 212 12.21 11.97 -8.91
C TYR A 212 13.22 12.60 -7.96
N ASP A 213 12.82 13.64 -7.25
CA ASP A 213 13.60 14.24 -6.17
C ASP A 213 13.27 13.57 -4.84
N LYS A 214 14.14 12.69 -4.38
CA LYS A 214 14.00 11.92 -3.15
C LYS A 214 13.94 12.82 -1.89
N ALA A 215 14.65 13.94 -1.90
CA ALA A 215 14.73 14.84 -0.75
C ALA A 215 13.40 15.58 -0.51
N THR A 216 12.78 16.04 -1.58
CA THR A 216 11.50 16.76 -1.52
C THR A 216 10.29 15.87 -1.79
N ARG A 217 10.52 14.59 -2.17
CA ARG A 217 9.51 13.58 -2.45
C ARG A 217 8.50 14.03 -3.51
N ASN A 218 9.02 14.53 -4.61
CA ASN A 218 8.20 14.91 -5.76
C ASN A 218 8.90 14.58 -7.08
N TRP A 219 8.10 14.48 -8.12
CA TRP A 219 8.54 14.36 -9.49
C TRP A 219 8.66 15.76 -10.11
N ILE A 220 9.72 15.99 -10.85
CA ILE A 220 9.96 17.24 -11.57
C ILE A 220 9.79 16.93 -13.06
N ILE A 221 8.68 17.39 -13.63
CA ILE A 221 8.27 17.12 -15.00
C ILE A 221 8.39 18.38 -15.81
N ASP A 222 9.10 18.33 -16.94
CA ASP A 222 9.14 19.40 -17.95
C ASP A 222 8.16 19.06 -19.08
N PRO A 223 6.97 19.68 -19.12
CA PRO A 223 5.97 19.40 -20.15
C PRO A 223 6.41 19.80 -21.57
N THR A 224 7.42 20.68 -21.69
CA THR A 224 7.91 21.13 -22.99
C THR A 224 8.59 20.01 -23.77
N GLU A 225 9.19 19.03 -23.08
CA GLU A 225 9.73 17.81 -23.68
C GLU A 225 8.67 16.95 -24.36
N TYR A 226 7.39 17.15 -24.00
CA TYR A 226 6.22 16.44 -24.53
C TYR A 226 5.36 17.31 -25.44
N GLY A 227 5.88 18.49 -25.84
CA GLY A 227 5.22 19.40 -26.79
C GLY A 227 4.13 20.29 -26.19
N LEU A 228 4.06 20.41 -24.85
CA LEU A 228 3.13 21.29 -24.15
C LEU A 228 3.83 22.61 -23.78
N GLU A 229 3.21 23.73 -24.08
CA GLU A 229 3.70 25.05 -23.69
C GLU A 229 3.32 25.37 -22.23
N MET A 230 3.98 24.69 -21.30
CA MET A 230 3.73 24.85 -19.87
C MET A 230 5.06 24.90 -19.11
N ASP A 231 5.05 25.60 -17.96
CA ASP A 231 6.19 25.60 -17.04
C ASP A 231 6.43 24.21 -16.42
N THR A 232 7.66 23.97 -15.98
CA THR A 232 8.03 22.78 -15.20
C THR A 232 7.08 22.58 -14.02
N ILE A 233 6.60 21.35 -13.86
CA ILE A 233 5.58 20.98 -12.87
C ILE A 233 6.18 20.05 -11.82
N ARG A 234 5.72 20.21 -10.60
CA ARG A 234 6.02 19.30 -9.50
C ARG A 234 4.80 18.45 -9.18
N LEU A 235 4.96 17.13 -9.30
CA LEU A 235 3.97 16.17 -8.85
C LEU A 235 4.44 15.55 -7.54
N TRP A 236 3.68 15.76 -6.48
CA TRP A 236 4.01 15.30 -5.14
C TRP A 236 3.57 13.86 -4.93
N LEU A 237 4.37 13.06 -4.23
CA LEU A 237 3.91 11.71 -3.88
C LEU A 237 2.62 11.75 -3.04
N PRO A 238 1.66 10.84 -3.33
CA PRO A 238 0.50 10.61 -2.47
C PRO A 238 0.93 10.02 -1.13
N THR A 239 1.00 10.87 -0.10
CA THR A 239 1.22 10.40 1.26
C THR A 239 -0.08 9.90 1.88
N LEU A 240 0.01 9.06 2.90
CA LEU A 240 -1.17 8.60 3.63
C LEU A 240 -1.94 9.76 4.28
N GLU A 241 -1.26 10.84 4.71
CA GLU A 241 -1.93 12.06 5.17
C GLU A 241 -2.85 12.65 4.13
N LYS A 242 -2.35 12.79 2.89
CA LYS A 242 -3.14 13.34 1.80
C LYS A 242 -4.34 12.46 1.47
N ASP A 243 -4.12 11.14 1.41
CA ASP A 243 -5.18 10.16 1.16
C ASP A 243 -6.29 10.25 2.22
N ILE A 244 -5.92 10.27 3.51
CA ILE A 244 -6.87 10.43 4.61
C ILE A 244 -7.64 11.76 4.48
N ASN A 245 -6.95 12.86 4.26
CA ASN A 245 -7.58 14.19 4.22
C ASN A 245 -8.50 14.36 3.01
N VAL A 246 -8.14 13.81 1.84
CA VAL A 246 -9.03 13.79 0.66
C VAL A 246 -10.27 12.96 0.91
N LYS A 247 -10.11 11.75 1.48
CA LYS A 247 -11.24 10.88 1.82
C LYS A 247 -12.18 11.54 2.84
N GLN A 248 -11.66 12.15 3.89
CA GLN A 248 -12.45 12.86 4.89
C GLN A 248 -13.22 14.03 4.27
N TRP A 249 -12.57 14.81 3.41
CA TRP A 249 -13.23 15.89 2.67
C TRP A 249 -14.36 15.35 1.77
N ALA A 250 -14.09 14.26 1.03
CA ALA A 250 -15.07 13.66 0.14
C ALA A 250 -16.29 13.15 0.91
N ILE A 251 -16.07 12.45 2.03
CA ILE A 251 -17.14 11.94 2.90
C ILE A 251 -17.99 13.10 3.43
N ALA A 252 -17.37 14.19 3.91
CA ALA A 252 -18.09 15.36 4.40
C ALA A 252 -18.97 15.96 3.30
N ARG A 253 -18.47 16.09 2.08
CA ARG A 253 -19.28 16.63 0.94
C ARG A 253 -20.42 15.68 0.55
N TYR A 254 -20.20 14.38 0.55
CA TYR A 254 -21.25 13.41 0.30
C TYR A 254 -22.36 13.47 1.37
N GLN A 255 -21.99 13.63 2.64
CA GLN A 255 -22.96 13.78 3.73
C GLN A 255 -23.78 15.07 3.64
N GLU A 256 -23.15 16.17 3.19
CA GLU A 256 -23.86 17.46 2.96
C GLU A 256 -24.86 17.39 1.81
N ASN A 257 -24.50 16.69 0.74
CA ASN A 257 -25.36 16.55 -0.44
C ASN A 257 -25.16 15.19 -1.12
N PRO A 258 -25.89 14.14 -0.70
CA PRO A 258 -25.77 12.80 -1.28
C PRO A 258 -26.10 12.71 -2.78
N ASN A 259 -26.82 13.69 -3.33
CA ASN A 259 -27.19 13.72 -4.73
C ASN A 259 -26.16 14.43 -5.62
N LYS A 260 -25.08 14.93 -5.03
CA LYS A 260 -24.01 15.59 -5.77
C LYS A 260 -22.83 14.62 -5.91
N ASP A 261 -22.60 14.17 -7.12
CA ASP A 261 -21.44 13.33 -7.44
C ASP A 261 -20.15 14.07 -7.13
N ILE A 262 -19.25 13.37 -6.45
CA ILE A 262 -17.89 13.82 -6.26
C ILE A 262 -17.10 13.25 -7.41
N ASP A 263 -16.46 14.11 -8.19
CA ASP A 263 -15.67 13.72 -9.34
C ASP A 263 -14.49 12.79 -8.91
N PRO A 264 -14.52 11.49 -9.25
CA PRO A 264 -13.49 10.55 -8.85
C PRO A 264 -12.13 10.85 -9.49
N VAL A 265 -12.15 11.47 -10.68
CA VAL A 265 -10.94 11.87 -11.39
C VAL A 265 -10.26 12.99 -10.65
N LEU A 266 -11.00 14.00 -10.21
CA LEU A 266 -10.49 15.08 -9.38
C LEU A 266 -9.84 14.52 -8.10
N ILE A 267 -10.50 13.57 -7.41
CA ILE A 267 -9.96 12.93 -6.20
C ILE A 267 -8.64 12.23 -6.48
N ARG A 268 -8.53 11.54 -7.60
CA ARG A 268 -7.30 10.83 -8.01
C ARG A 268 -6.13 11.79 -8.24
N PHE A 269 -6.37 12.97 -8.81
CA PHE A 269 -5.34 13.96 -9.14
C PHE A 269 -4.89 14.79 -7.91
N LEU A 270 -5.79 15.09 -6.98
CA LEU A 270 -5.52 15.98 -5.84
C LEU A 270 -4.22 15.66 -5.07
N PRO A 271 -3.92 14.42 -4.68
CA PRO A 271 -2.72 14.11 -3.91
C PRO A 271 -1.41 14.38 -4.65
N TRP A 272 -1.45 14.36 -5.98
CA TRP A 272 -0.28 14.58 -6.83
C TRP A 272 0.04 16.07 -7.01
N PHE A 273 -0.99 16.91 -7.12
CA PHE A 273 -0.81 18.33 -7.42
C PHE A 273 -0.70 19.22 -6.20
N LEU A 274 -1.20 18.76 -5.05
CA LEU A 274 -1.14 19.53 -3.82
C LEU A 274 0.01 19.02 -2.92
N PRO A 275 0.93 19.91 -2.50
CA PRO A 275 2.01 19.52 -1.60
C PRO A 275 1.46 19.04 -0.25
N LYS A 276 0.36 19.64 0.19
CA LYS A 276 -0.34 19.31 1.42
C LYS A 276 -1.82 19.59 1.28
N ILE A 277 -2.64 18.70 1.84
CA ILE A 277 -4.08 18.90 1.98
C ILE A 277 -4.39 19.09 3.47
N SER A 278 -5.05 20.19 3.81
CA SER A 278 -5.30 20.53 5.20
C SER A 278 -6.28 19.57 5.87
N LYS A 279 -6.11 19.34 7.17
CA LYS A 279 -7.12 18.68 8.03
C LYS A 279 -8.29 19.60 8.36
N ASP A 280 -8.09 20.92 8.31
CA ASP A 280 -9.15 21.89 8.45
C ASP A 280 -10.01 21.90 7.18
N ASP A 281 -11.29 21.59 7.34
CA ASP A 281 -12.22 21.42 6.21
C ASP A 281 -12.35 22.71 5.38
N THR A 282 -12.38 23.87 6.02
CA THR A 282 -12.49 25.16 5.32
C THR A 282 -11.27 25.43 4.45
N ILE A 283 -10.08 25.14 4.98
CA ILE A 283 -8.82 25.33 4.25
C ILE A 283 -8.72 24.28 3.13
N ALA A 284 -9.05 23.03 3.40
CA ALA A 284 -9.07 21.95 2.41
C ALA A 284 -10.02 22.28 1.27
N GLN A 285 -11.22 22.74 1.56
CA GLN A 285 -12.22 23.14 0.55
C GLN A 285 -11.69 24.26 -0.35
N ARG A 286 -11.00 25.25 0.22
CA ARG A 286 -10.39 26.34 -0.58
C ARG A 286 -9.29 25.80 -1.50
N GLN A 287 -8.38 24.96 -0.97
CA GLN A 287 -7.30 24.34 -1.74
C GLN A 287 -7.86 23.51 -2.92
N ILE A 288 -8.85 22.67 -2.62
CA ILE A 288 -9.47 21.80 -3.62
C ILE A 288 -10.25 22.59 -4.66
N LYS A 289 -10.96 23.63 -4.24
CA LYS A 289 -11.68 24.53 -5.16
C LYS A 289 -10.73 25.27 -6.10
N GLU A 290 -9.58 25.71 -5.60
CA GLU A 290 -8.55 26.36 -6.41
C GLU A 290 -7.96 25.37 -7.44
N PHE A 291 -7.59 24.17 -6.99
CA PHE A 291 -7.11 23.12 -7.89
C PHE A 291 -8.19 22.74 -8.93
N LYS A 292 -9.44 22.56 -8.51
CA LYS A 292 -10.55 22.21 -9.40
C LYS A 292 -10.72 23.23 -10.53
N ARG A 293 -10.61 24.54 -10.25
CA ARG A 293 -10.67 25.58 -11.30
C ARG A 293 -9.55 25.42 -12.33
N LYS A 294 -8.33 25.09 -11.87
CA LYS A 294 -7.19 24.83 -12.76
C LYS A 294 -7.43 23.55 -13.57
N PHE A 295 -7.88 22.50 -12.92
CA PHE A 295 -8.19 21.21 -13.56
C PHE A 295 -9.28 21.34 -14.63
N GLU A 296 -10.36 22.06 -14.34
CA GLU A 296 -11.46 22.31 -15.29
C GLU A 296 -11.06 23.21 -16.47
N SER A 297 -9.94 23.94 -16.38
CA SER A 297 -9.41 24.76 -17.47
C SER A 297 -8.47 24.01 -18.41
N TRP A 298 -8.12 22.77 -18.12
CA TRP A 298 -7.26 21.96 -18.97
C TRP A 298 -8.00 21.58 -20.27
N ASP A 299 -7.28 21.64 -21.39
CA ASP A 299 -7.71 20.95 -22.60
C ASP A 299 -7.49 19.45 -22.52
N ILE A 300 -7.97 18.72 -23.51
CA ILE A 300 -7.91 17.25 -23.52
C ILE A 300 -6.46 16.73 -23.60
N ASP A 301 -5.56 17.45 -24.25
CA ASP A 301 -4.18 17.04 -24.42
C ASP A 301 -3.40 17.23 -23.11
N THR A 302 -3.61 18.34 -22.43
CA THR A 302 -3.09 18.58 -21.07
C THR A 302 -3.61 17.53 -20.08
N PHE A 303 -4.91 17.22 -20.13
CA PHE A 303 -5.49 16.21 -19.26
C PHE A 303 -4.85 14.83 -19.50
N LYS A 304 -4.79 14.38 -20.75
CA LYS A 304 -4.17 13.08 -21.11
C LYS A 304 -2.72 13.01 -20.69
N PHE A 305 -1.95 14.08 -20.94
CA PHE A 305 -0.57 14.16 -20.52
C PHE A 305 -0.42 13.90 -19.02
N PHE A 306 -1.20 14.56 -18.16
CA PHE A 306 -1.09 14.35 -16.71
C PHE A 306 -1.60 12.98 -16.28
N ASP A 307 -2.62 12.45 -16.94
CA ASP A 307 -3.12 11.11 -16.68
C ASP A 307 -2.06 10.05 -17.00
N ASP A 308 -1.40 10.16 -18.12
CA ASP A 308 -0.31 9.28 -18.55
C ASP A 308 0.91 9.42 -17.63
N VAL A 309 1.32 10.65 -17.31
CA VAL A 309 2.45 10.88 -16.40
C VAL A 309 2.18 10.27 -15.03
N ILE A 310 1.02 10.55 -14.42
CA ILE A 310 0.67 9.99 -13.11
C ILE A 310 0.65 8.45 -13.16
N THR A 311 0.13 7.87 -14.23
CA THR A 311 0.10 6.42 -14.41
C THR A 311 1.50 5.82 -14.49
N ASN A 312 2.42 6.49 -15.20
CA ASN A 312 3.80 6.04 -15.38
C ASN A 312 4.69 6.23 -14.14
N VAL A 313 4.40 7.21 -13.28
CA VAL A 313 5.18 7.49 -12.07
C VAL A 313 4.58 6.89 -10.79
N MET A 314 3.42 6.26 -10.89
CA MET A 314 2.71 5.71 -9.74
C MET A 314 3.25 4.32 -9.38
N VAL A 315 3.54 4.11 -8.09
CA VAL A 315 3.70 2.76 -7.55
C VAL A 315 2.32 2.17 -7.31
N THR A 316 2.02 1.06 -7.98
CA THR A 316 0.71 0.40 -7.88
C THR A 316 0.83 -0.88 -7.05
N PRO A 317 0.19 -0.94 -5.87
CA PRO A 317 0.13 -2.18 -5.11
C PRO A 317 -0.76 -3.19 -5.85
N GLY A 318 -0.24 -4.40 -6.03
CA GLY A 318 -0.97 -5.51 -6.59
C GLY A 318 -2.12 -5.94 -5.68
N THR A 319 -3.22 -6.32 -6.30
CA THR A 319 -4.43 -6.83 -5.61
C THR A 319 -4.52 -8.34 -5.61
N LYS A 320 -3.52 -9.01 -6.15
CA LYS A 320 -3.51 -10.45 -6.38
C LYS A 320 -2.31 -11.11 -5.71
N LEU A 321 -2.51 -12.36 -5.31
CA LEU A 321 -1.44 -13.30 -4.94
C LEU A 321 -1.31 -14.36 -6.02
N ILE A 322 -0.09 -14.83 -6.25
CA ILE A 322 0.22 -15.89 -7.22
C ILE A 322 0.83 -17.06 -6.45
N GLN A 323 0.32 -18.27 -6.67
CA GLN A 323 0.84 -19.51 -6.10
C GLN A 323 0.87 -20.62 -7.16
N THR A 324 1.88 -21.47 -7.09
CA THR A 324 1.97 -22.63 -7.95
C THR A 324 1.15 -23.78 -7.35
N CYS A 325 0.27 -24.39 -8.16
CA CYS A 325 -0.47 -25.56 -7.75
C CYS A 325 0.51 -26.74 -7.45
N PRO A 326 0.46 -27.34 -6.26
CA PRO A 326 1.39 -28.40 -5.90
C PRO A 326 1.18 -29.71 -6.66
N VAL A 327 0.05 -29.85 -7.37
CA VAL A 327 -0.32 -31.09 -8.08
C VAL A 327 0.00 -31.01 -9.58
N CYS A 328 -0.44 -29.93 -10.25
CA CYS A 328 -0.25 -29.83 -11.72
C CYS A 328 0.84 -28.83 -12.13
N GLY A 329 1.40 -28.04 -11.18
CA GLY A 329 2.45 -27.05 -11.47
C GLY A 329 1.95 -25.75 -12.10
N GLU A 330 0.63 -25.60 -12.34
CA GLU A 330 0.05 -24.39 -12.90
C GLU A 330 0.07 -23.23 -11.93
N GLU A 331 0.27 -22.02 -12.43
CA GLU A 331 0.15 -20.81 -11.62
C GLU A 331 -1.31 -20.48 -11.37
N VAL A 332 -1.69 -20.38 -10.09
CA VAL A 332 -3.02 -19.99 -9.65
C VAL A 332 -2.95 -18.58 -9.08
N THR A 333 -3.80 -17.71 -9.58
CA THR A 333 -3.91 -16.31 -9.16
C THR A 333 -5.19 -16.12 -8.35
N SER A 334 -5.09 -15.52 -7.18
CA SER A 334 -6.22 -15.16 -6.34
C SER A 334 -6.18 -13.69 -5.94
N LEU A 335 -7.34 -13.07 -5.79
CA LEU A 335 -7.43 -11.73 -5.18
C LEU A 335 -7.04 -11.80 -3.70
N ILE A 336 -6.42 -10.73 -3.20
CA ILE A 336 -6.17 -10.59 -1.76
C ILE A 336 -7.51 -10.58 -1.03
N ARG A 337 -7.68 -11.51 -0.08
CA ARG A 337 -8.91 -11.68 0.69
C ARG A 337 -8.63 -11.79 2.18
N PHE A 338 -9.62 -11.37 2.95
CA PHE A 338 -9.71 -11.60 4.39
C PHE A 338 -10.86 -12.59 4.63
N PRO A 339 -10.59 -13.89 4.81
CA PRO A 339 -11.63 -14.92 4.87
C PRO A 339 -12.69 -14.68 5.96
N ASP A 340 -12.27 -14.07 7.06
CA ASP A 340 -13.12 -13.76 8.21
C ASP A 340 -13.34 -12.24 8.35
N GLY A 341 -13.25 -11.48 7.25
CA GLY A 341 -13.35 -10.02 7.20
C GLY A 341 -12.07 -9.28 7.67
N PRO A 342 -11.97 -7.97 7.39
CA PRO A 342 -10.84 -7.13 7.83
C PRO A 342 -10.64 -7.08 9.34
N SER A 343 -11.71 -7.24 10.15
CA SER A 343 -11.63 -7.34 11.62
C SER A 343 -10.78 -8.52 12.08
N SER A 344 -10.68 -9.56 11.27
CA SER A 344 -9.86 -10.75 11.55
C SER A 344 -8.35 -10.53 11.39
N LEU A 345 -7.94 -9.39 10.85
CA LEU A 345 -6.52 -9.09 10.59
C LEU A 345 -5.63 -9.30 11.82
N PHE A 346 -6.14 -9.04 13.02
CA PHE A 346 -5.43 -9.27 14.28
C PHE A 346 -6.07 -10.36 15.15
N ASN A 347 -7.04 -11.13 14.64
CA ASN A 347 -7.59 -12.26 15.34
C ASN A 347 -6.77 -13.53 15.10
N ILE A 348 -6.40 -14.20 16.18
CA ILE A 348 -5.82 -15.54 16.10
C ILE A 348 -6.95 -16.54 16.21
N LYS A 349 -7.11 -17.42 15.23
CA LYS A 349 -7.95 -18.59 15.40
C LYS A 349 -7.33 -19.44 16.52
N SER A 350 -7.97 -19.46 17.70
CA SER A 350 -7.50 -20.26 18.82
C SER A 350 -7.41 -21.72 18.38
N LYS A 351 -6.20 -22.26 18.29
CA LYS A 351 -5.92 -23.70 18.13
C LYS A 351 -6.19 -24.48 19.40
N PHE A 352 -6.65 -23.85 20.48
CA PHE A 352 -7.08 -24.56 21.66
C PHE A 352 -8.28 -25.42 21.27
N LYS A 353 -8.04 -26.70 21.01
CA LYS A 353 -9.10 -27.71 21.00
C LYS A 353 -9.94 -27.45 22.23
N LYS A 354 -11.26 -27.25 22.03
CA LYS A 354 -12.22 -27.12 23.14
C LYS A 354 -11.82 -28.16 24.16
N PHE A 355 -11.35 -27.74 25.34
CA PHE A 355 -11.10 -28.64 26.44
C PHE A 355 -12.36 -29.46 26.61
N GLY A 356 -12.23 -30.78 26.38
CA GLY A 356 -13.37 -31.65 26.10
C GLY A 356 -14.48 -31.51 27.10
N LYS A 357 -15.69 -31.44 26.57
CA LYS A 357 -16.80 -32.07 27.23
C LYS A 357 -16.52 -33.56 27.20
N LYS A 358 -16.08 -34.12 28.35
CA LYS A 358 -16.28 -35.52 28.67
C LYS A 358 -17.75 -35.76 28.95
#